data_52bdecd1fccd1196e56d42234e589180
#
_entry.id   52bdecd1fccd1196e56d42234e589180
#
_cell.length_a   1.000
_cell.length_b   1.000
_cell.length_c   1.000
_cell.angle_alpha   90.00
_cell.angle_beta   90.00
_cell.angle_gamma   90.00
#
_symmetry.space_group_name_H-M   'P 1'
#
loop_
_entity.id
_entity.type
_entity.pdbx_description
1 polymer ?
#
loop_
_entity_poly.entity_id
_entity_poly.type
_entity_poly.pdbx_seq_one_letter_code
_entity_poly.pdbx_strand_id
1 'polypeptide(L)'
;MRRIALLISVALCVLSCSGGDGGSRVVEGDISIAYLHSLADGRSQRLRDDVWIEGCVVLNDKLDECYKSFVLYDGTAGIDVKIDLDDVDRVVPLYAGVRIRCEGLYVGREGERYVLGAKPTAEYVVDRIAEAEVLNRMTINTAGDSRLPARKMRVAEIGYDDMMCYVRVDGVQLVDEEHGSAWCDAEALYAPFESSLRHFTDGCDTLTVATMNRCYYATEPIMEDEVTLMGVVDSYHGDLVMRLSDCKIFIPATN
;
A
#
# COMPACT_ATOMS: atom_id res chain seq x y z
N MET A 1 20.98 25.18 29.31
CA MET A 1 20.22 25.28 28.04
C MET A 1 21.18 25.01 26.87
N ARG A 2 21.30 23.78 26.41
CA ARG A 2 22.11 23.42 25.24
C ARG A 2 21.15 23.19 24.08
N ARG A 3 21.21 24.03 23.05
CA ARG A 3 20.49 23.88 21.81
C ARG A 3 21.23 22.83 20.95
N ILE A 4 20.59 21.71 20.68
CA ILE A 4 21.06 20.71 19.71
C ILE A 4 20.56 21.19 18.35
N ALA A 5 21.50 21.58 17.49
CA ALA A 5 21.22 21.91 16.09
C ALA A 5 21.12 20.61 15.29
N LEU A 6 19.96 20.35 14.74
CA LEU A 6 19.71 19.25 13.82
C LEU A 6 20.28 19.66 12.44
N LEU A 7 21.38 19.04 12.03
CA LEU A 7 21.94 19.20 10.69
C LEU A 7 21.13 18.34 9.71
N ILE A 8 20.23 18.97 8.95
CA ILE A 8 19.61 18.37 7.80
C ILE A 8 20.64 18.41 6.66
N SER A 9 21.19 17.25 6.32
CA SER A 9 22.05 17.09 5.16
C SER A 9 21.20 17.05 3.89
N VAL A 10 21.02 18.19 3.24
CA VAL A 10 20.44 18.27 1.91
C VAL A 10 21.54 17.91 0.92
N ALA A 11 21.47 16.72 0.33
CA ALA A 11 22.32 16.34 -0.78
C ALA A 11 21.89 17.13 -2.03
N LEU A 12 22.64 18.20 -2.31
CA LEU A 12 22.46 19.05 -3.51
C LEU A 12 23.11 18.32 -4.70
N CYS A 13 22.31 17.65 -5.54
CA CYS A 13 22.79 17.14 -6.82
C CYS A 13 23.04 18.32 -7.77
N VAL A 14 24.30 18.69 -7.96
CA VAL A 14 24.72 19.64 -9.01
C VAL A 14 24.61 18.96 -10.37
N LEU A 15 23.65 19.43 -11.19
CA LEU A 15 23.59 19.10 -12.62
C LEU A 15 24.79 19.74 -13.32
N SER A 16 25.76 18.93 -13.68
CA SER A 16 26.77 19.28 -14.67
C SER A 16 26.30 18.80 -16.05
N CYS A 17 25.81 19.69 -16.89
CA CYS A 17 25.58 19.42 -18.30
C CYS A 17 26.93 19.46 -19.04
N SER A 18 27.42 18.31 -19.51
CA SER A 18 28.36 18.21 -20.61
C SER A 18 27.81 17.15 -21.58
N GLY A 19 27.61 17.57 -22.84
CA GLY A 19 26.98 16.76 -23.86
C GLY A 19 27.83 15.58 -24.35
N GLY A 20 27.12 14.56 -24.83
CA GLY A 20 27.68 13.52 -25.71
C GLY A 20 27.67 12.12 -25.08
N ASP A 21 26.99 11.27 -25.75
CA ASP A 21 26.87 9.81 -25.66
C ASP A 21 25.72 9.25 -24.84
N GLY A 22 24.85 8.52 -25.56
CA GLY A 22 23.70 7.80 -25.00
C GLY A 22 24.07 6.57 -24.14
N GLY A 23 24.87 6.79 -23.11
CA GLY A 23 25.12 5.83 -22.07
C GLY A 23 23.93 5.82 -21.11
N SER A 24 23.21 4.72 -21.05
CA SER A 24 22.21 4.47 -20.01
C SER A 24 22.87 4.68 -18.65
N ARG A 25 22.40 5.69 -17.91
CA ARG A 25 22.93 6.00 -16.57
C ARG A 25 22.52 4.86 -15.66
N VAL A 26 23.48 4.06 -15.21
CA VAL A 26 23.25 3.00 -14.22
C VAL A 26 22.88 3.69 -12.91
N VAL A 27 21.72 3.35 -12.35
CA VAL A 27 21.26 3.80 -11.04
C VAL A 27 21.57 2.69 -10.05
N GLU A 28 22.39 2.96 -9.04
CA GLU A 28 22.73 1.99 -8.00
C GLU A 28 22.33 2.54 -6.64
N GLY A 29 21.87 1.66 -5.72
CA GLY A 29 21.56 1.99 -4.34
C GLY A 29 20.07 2.14 -4.05
N ASP A 30 19.77 2.86 -2.99
CA ASP A 30 18.38 3.03 -2.54
C ASP A 30 17.63 4.06 -3.38
N ILE A 31 16.42 3.69 -3.81
CA ILE A 31 15.50 4.56 -4.56
C ILE A 31 14.17 4.64 -3.82
N SER A 32 13.43 5.73 -4.01
CA SER A 32 12.07 5.84 -3.47
C SER A 32 11.07 5.02 -4.30
N ILE A 33 9.96 4.62 -3.66
CA ILE A 33 8.85 3.97 -4.36
C ILE A 33 8.24 4.92 -5.40
N ALA A 34 8.14 6.23 -5.12
CA ALA A 34 7.70 7.21 -6.11
C ALA A 34 8.59 7.24 -7.36
N TYR A 35 9.91 7.11 -7.20
CA TYR A 35 10.81 6.97 -8.35
C TYR A 35 10.58 5.65 -9.09
N LEU A 36 10.36 4.55 -8.36
CA LEU A 36 10.04 3.26 -8.97
C LEU A 36 8.76 3.32 -9.81
N HIS A 37 7.73 4.06 -9.36
CA HIS A 37 6.51 4.32 -10.14
C HIS A 37 6.83 4.99 -11.49
N SER A 38 7.77 5.94 -11.51
CA SER A 38 8.14 6.64 -12.75
C SER A 38 8.78 5.75 -13.81
N LEU A 39 9.24 4.55 -13.41
CA LEU A 39 9.79 3.54 -14.32
C LEU A 39 8.70 2.63 -14.91
N ALA A 40 7.50 2.62 -14.35
CA ALA A 40 6.37 1.80 -14.79
C ALA A 40 5.63 2.48 -15.95
N ASP A 41 6.21 2.46 -17.14
CA ASP A 41 5.61 3.07 -18.35
C ASP A 41 4.64 2.10 -19.02
N GLY A 42 3.36 2.23 -18.72
CA GLY A 42 2.20 1.61 -19.40
C GLY A 42 2.09 0.08 -19.36
N ARG A 43 3.18 -0.65 -19.30
CA ARG A 43 3.29 -2.10 -19.11
C ARG A 43 4.38 -2.40 -18.08
N SER A 44 4.63 -3.68 -17.83
CA SER A 44 5.70 -4.07 -16.93
C SER A 44 7.09 -3.75 -17.51
N GLN A 45 7.92 -3.12 -16.69
CA GLN A 45 9.31 -2.79 -16.99
C GLN A 45 10.24 -3.64 -16.13
N ARG A 46 11.22 -4.32 -16.75
CA ARG A 46 12.26 -5.04 -16.00
C ARG A 46 13.25 -4.07 -15.39
N LEU A 47 13.49 -4.20 -14.11
CA LEU A 47 14.52 -3.46 -13.38
C LEU A 47 15.87 -4.15 -13.60
N ARG A 48 16.82 -3.43 -14.22
CA ARG A 48 18.13 -3.99 -14.61
C ARG A 48 19.23 -3.55 -13.67
N ASP A 49 19.04 -2.44 -13.02
CA ASP A 49 20.01 -1.82 -12.14
C ASP A 49 19.93 -2.43 -10.73
N ASP A 50 21.05 -2.46 -10.00
CA ASP A 50 21.10 -2.94 -8.61
C ASP A 50 20.54 -1.87 -7.66
N VAL A 51 19.22 -1.75 -7.70
CA VAL A 51 18.47 -0.80 -6.88
C VAL A 51 17.68 -1.50 -5.80
N TRP A 52 17.46 -0.77 -4.72
CA TRP A 52 16.73 -1.22 -3.54
C TRP A 52 15.62 -0.24 -3.20
N ILE A 53 14.51 -0.76 -2.72
CA ILE A 53 13.46 0.02 -2.06
C ILE A 53 13.37 -0.41 -0.61
N GLU A 54 13.01 0.52 0.28
CA GLU A 54 12.80 0.26 1.69
C GLU A 54 11.54 0.97 2.17
N GLY A 55 10.75 0.31 3.03
CA GLY A 55 9.53 0.89 3.56
C GLY A 55 8.93 0.05 4.68
N CYS A 56 7.73 0.43 5.07
CA CYS A 56 6.91 -0.27 6.06
C CYS A 56 5.79 -1.05 5.35
N VAL A 57 5.51 -2.26 5.80
CA VAL A 57 4.35 -3.05 5.37
C VAL A 57 3.09 -2.43 5.96
N VAL A 58 2.21 -1.92 5.11
CA VAL A 58 1.00 -1.20 5.56
C VAL A 58 -0.31 -1.94 5.26
N LEU A 59 -0.23 -3.00 4.44
CA LEU A 59 -1.34 -3.91 4.17
C LEU A 59 -0.77 -5.28 3.79
N ASN A 60 -1.32 -6.35 4.31
CA ASN A 60 -1.01 -7.73 3.94
C ASN A 60 -2.24 -8.63 4.22
N ASP A 61 -2.06 -9.95 4.27
CA ASP A 61 -3.14 -10.91 4.51
C ASP A 61 -3.50 -11.11 6.00
N LYS A 62 -2.94 -10.33 6.91
CA LYS A 62 -3.28 -10.40 8.34
C LYS A 62 -4.78 -10.27 8.63
N LEU A 63 -5.45 -9.45 7.84
CA LEU A 63 -6.90 -9.24 7.90
C LEU A 63 -7.65 -9.98 6.78
N ASP A 64 -6.95 -10.75 5.95
CA ASP A 64 -7.46 -11.35 4.70
C ASP A 64 -7.93 -10.31 3.65
N GLU A 65 -7.41 -9.06 3.71
CA GLU A 65 -7.68 -8.00 2.71
C GLU A 65 -6.83 -8.12 1.45
N CYS A 66 -5.75 -8.90 1.48
CA CYS A 66 -4.89 -9.20 0.35
C CYS A 66 -4.75 -10.70 0.15
N TYR A 67 -4.30 -11.10 -1.03
CA TYR A 67 -3.97 -12.48 -1.32
C TYR A 67 -2.62 -12.57 -2.04
N LYS A 68 -1.65 -13.25 -1.40
CA LYS A 68 -0.30 -13.47 -1.95
C LYS A 68 0.39 -12.16 -2.35
N SER A 69 0.18 -11.12 -1.56
CA SER A 69 0.84 -9.83 -1.73
C SER A 69 0.85 -9.02 -0.44
N PHE A 70 1.62 -7.95 -0.43
CA PHE A 70 1.58 -6.94 0.61
C PHE A 70 1.87 -5.56 0.02
N VAL A 71 1.37 -4.51 0.66
CA VAL A 71 1.67 -3.13 0.27
C VAL A 71 2.84 -2.61 1.10
N LEU A 72 3.90 -2.20 0.40
CA LEU A 72 5.05 -1.51 0.98
C LEU A 72 4.90 0.00 0.77
N TYR A 73 5.07 0.78 1.84
CA TYR A 73 4.97 2.23 1.83
C TYR A 73 6.23 2.86 2.42
N ASP A 74 6.85 3.83 1.72
CA ASP A 74 8.09 4.50 2.13
C ASP A 74 7.90 5.97 2.55
N GLY A 75 6.66 6.44 2.63
CA GLY A 75 6.31 7.84 2.89
C GLY A 75 6.24 8.69 1.62
N THR A 76 6.83 8.29 0.51
CA THR A 76 6.70 8.95 -0.79
C THR A 76 5.57 8.37 -1.63
N ALA A 77 5.42 7.04 -1.62
CA ALA A 77 4.37 6.28 -2.33
C ALA A 77 4.24 4.88 -1.73
N GLY A 78 3.22 4.13 -2.18
CA GLY A 78 3.06 2.71 -1.87
C GLY A 78 3.12 1.85 -3.12
N ILE A 79 3.45 0.56 -2.97
CA ILE A 79 3.50 -0.41 -4.07
C ILE A 79 3.01 -1.79 -3.59
N ASP A 80 2.20 -2.45 -4.41
CA ASP A 80 1.74 -3.81 -4.15
C ASP A 80 2.80 -4.81 -4.60
N VAL A 81 3.41 -5.52 -3.65
CA VAL A 81 4.48 -6.50 -3.89
C VAL A 81 3.87 -7.89 -3.97
N LYS A 82 3.91 -8.48 -5.16
CA LYS A 82 3.36 -9.83 -5.44
C LYS A 82 4.35 -10.90 -5.02
N ILE A 83 3.94 -11.79 -4.13
CA ILE A 83 4.78 -12.90 -3.63
C ILE A 83 3.97 -14.20 -3.58
N ASP A 84 4.62 -15.33 -3.77
CA ASP A 84 3.96 -16.64 -3.73
C ASP A 84 4.11 -17.29 -2.34
N LEU A 85 3.44 -16.68 -1.36
CA LEU A 85 3.31 -17.19 0.00
C LEU A 85 1.82 -17.33 0.35
N ASP A 86 1.46 -18.42 1.02
CA ASP A 86 0.07 -18.67 1.45
C ASP A 86 -0.28 -17.92 2.75
N ASP A 87 0.72 -17.56 3.56
CA ASP A 87 0.58 -16.86 4.84
C ASP A 87 1.66 -15.75 4.87
N VAL A 88 1.29 -14.62 4.28
CA VAL A 88 2.21 -13.48 4.09
C VAL A 88 2.56 -12.84 5.44
N ASP A 89 1.58 -12.63 6.34
CA ASP A 89 1.78 -11.98 7.63
C ASP A 89 2.79 -12.74 8.50
N ARG A 90 2.88 -14.06 8.34
CA ARG A 90 3.85 -14.86 9.07
C ARG A 90 5.31 -14.57 8.68
N VAL A 91 5.56 -14.26 7.41
CA VAL A 91 6.90 -14.02 6.87
C VAL A 91 7.20 -12.53 6.77
N VAL A 92 6.21 -11.75 6.35
CA VAL A 92 6.27 -10.31 6.14
C VAL A 92 5.18 -9.64 7.00
N PRO A 93 5.40 -9.52 8.32
CA PRO A 93 4.37 -9.04 9.25
C PRO A 93 3.91 -7.61 8.94
N LEU A 94 2.65 -7.34 9.24
CA LEU A 94 2.11 -5.98 9.18
C LEU A 94 2.96 -5.05 10.07
N TYR A 95 3.32 -3.90 9.53
CA TYR A 95 4.19 -2.87 10.12
C TYR A 95 5.67 -3.27 10.27
N ALA A 96 6.11 -4.39 9.70
CA ALA A 96 7.53 -4.67 9.58
C ALA A 96 8.20 -3.70 8.60
N GLY A 97 9.47 -3.36 8.89
CA GLY A 97 10.34 -2.71 7.92
C GLY A 97 10.85 -3.73 6.90
N VAL A 98 10.70 -3.45 5.63
CA VAL A 98 11.16 -4.36 4.56
C VAL A 98 12.01 -3.60 3.57
N ARG A 99 13.18 -4.17 3.26
CA ARG A 99 14.07 -3.70 2.20
C ARG A 99 14.16 -4.75 1.10
N ILE A 100 13.92 -4.37 -0.15
CA ILE A 100 13.80 -5.27 -1.30
C ILE A 100 14.86 -4.94 -2.35
N ARG A 101 15.65 -5.94 -2.77
CA ARG A 101 16.52 -5.86 -3.94
C ARG A 101 15.68 -6.03 -5.20
N CYS A 102 15.62 -4.99 -6.01
CA CYS A 102 14.73 -4.94 -7.18
C CYS A 102 15.37 -5.45 -8.47
N GLU A 103 16.70 -5.67 -8.52
CA GLU A 103 17.39 -6.16 -9.71
C GLU A 103 16.74 -7.46 -10.25
N GLY A 104 16.34 -7.44 -11.51
CA GLY A 104 15.71 -8.56 -12.20
C GLY A 104 14.21 -8.71 -11.97
N LEU A 105 13.63 -7.98 -11.00
CA LEU A 105 12.18 -7.87 -10.83
C LEU A 105 11.56 -6.99 -11.92
N TYR A 106 10.24 -6.96 -11.93
CA TYR A 106 9.45 -6.15 -12.84
C TYR A 106 8.52 -5.24 -12.04
N VAL A 107 8.48 -3.96 -12.42
CA VAL A 107 7.48 -2.99 -11.97
C VAL A 107 6.47 -2.76 -13.08
N GLY A 108 5.19 -2.61 -12.74
CA GLY A 108 4.13 -2.38 -13.73
C GLY A 108 2.89 -1.77 -13.12
N ARG A 109 1.83 -1.67 -13.93
CA ARG A 109 0.51 -1.21 -13.48
C ARG A 109 -0.54 -2.28 -13.76
N GLU A 110 -1.28 -2.64 -12.72
CA GLU A 110 -2.44 -3.53 -12.77
C GLU A 110 -3.69 -2.70 -12.47
N GLY A 111 -4.36 -2.25 -13.52
CA GLY A 111 -5.34 -1.18 -13.40
C GLY A 111 -4.67 0.12 -12.92
N GLU A 112 -5.16 0.67 -11.84
CA GLU A 112 -4.59 1.87 -11.22
C GLU A 112 -3.45 1.58 -10.23
N ARG A 113 -3.26 0.31 -9.83
CA ARG A 113 -2.25 -0.08 -8.85
C ARG A 113 -0.87 -0.19 -9.47
N TYR A 114 0.14 0.32 -8.77
CA TYR A 114 1.53 -0.01 -9.07
C TYR A 114 1.91 -1.32 -8.38
N VAL A 115 2.50 -2.23 -9.16
CA VAL A 115 2.82 -3.60 -8.73
C VAL A 115 4.30 -3.92 -8.97
N LEU A 116 4.91 -4.62 -8.03
CA LEU A 116 6.28 -5.16 -8.13
C LEU A 116 6.23 -6.68 -8.00
N GLY A 117 6.93 -7.38 -8.88
CA GLY A 117 6.93 -8.84 -8.84
C GLY A 117 7.93 -9.47 -9.78
N ALA A 118 7.70 -10.74 -10.08
CA ALA A 118 8.49 -11.52 -11.00
C ALA A 118 8.12 -11.21 -12.48
N LYS A 119 8.75 -11.93 -13.41
CA LYS A 119 8.55 -11.77 -14.84
C LYS A 119 7.07 -11.91 -15.22
N PRO A 120 6.54 -11.01 -16.06
CA PRO A 120 5.17 -11.07 -16.57
C PRO A 120 4.82 -12.42 -17.21
N THR A 121 3.55 -12.78 -17.13
CA THR A 121 2.96 -13.93 -17.83
C THR A 121 1.90 -13.48 -18.82
N ALA A 122 1.19 -14.42 -19.44
CA ALA A 122 0.03 -14.07 -20.28
C ALA A 122 -1.14 -13.52 -19.47
N GLU A 123 -1.22 -13.85 -18.19
CA GLU A 123 -2.34 -13.50 -17.29
C GLU A 123 -2.01 -12.29 -16.40
N TYR A 124 -0.74 -12.11 -16.03
CA TYR A 124 -0.33 -11.12 -15.02
C TYR A 124 0.65 -10.09 -15.59
N VAL A 125 0.42 -8.84 -15.26
CA VAL A 125 1.33 -7.71 -15.57
C VAL A 125 2.70 -7.93 -14.94
N VAL A 126 2.72 -8.42 -13.70
CA VAL A 126 3.87 -9.02 -13.03
C VAL A 126 3.39 -10.31 -12.35
N ASP A 127 4.22 -11.35 -12.34
CA ASP A 127 3.93 -12.57 -11.60
C ASP A 127 4.43 -12.47 -10.16
N ARG A 128 4.11 -13.44 -9.34
CA ARG A 128 4.53 -13.49 -7.94
C ARG A 128 6.01 -13.86 -7.83
N ILE A 129 6.72 -13.21 -6.91
CA ILE A 129 8.09 -13.61 -6.53
C ILE A 129 7.97 -14.95 -5.82
N ALA A 130 8.69 -15.97 -6.33
CA ALA A 130 8.64 -17.31 -5.76
C ALA A 130 9.09 -17.32 -4.29
N GLU A 131 8.47 -18.14 -3.46
CA GLU A 131 8.78 -18.26 -2.01
C GLU A 131 10.30 -18.42 -1.78
N ALA A 132 10.97 -19.27 -2.55
CA ALA A 132 12.42 -19.50 -2.43
C ALA A 132 13.27 -18.25 -2.69
N GLU A 133 12.73 -17.24 -3.40
CA GLU A 133 13.42 -15.98 -3.68
C GLU A 133 13.11 -14.88 -2.67
N VAL A 134 12.00 -14.97 -1.94
CA VAL A 134 11.55 -13.89 -1.02
C VAL A 134 12.65 -13.53 -0.03
N LEU A 135 13.14 -14.50 0.75
CA LEU A 135 14.17 -14.25 1.76
C LEU A 135 15.55 -13.93 1.18
N ASN A 136 15.82 -14.31 -0.08
CA ASN A 136 17.07 -13.95 -0.76
C ASN A 136 17.08 -12.49 -1.24
N ARG A 137 15.91 -11.91 -1.49
CA ARG A 137 15.73 -10.56 -2.02
C ARG A 137 15.31 -9.55 -0.98
N MET A 138 14.72 -10.02 0.13
CA MET A 138 14.11 -9.15 1.13
C MET A 138 14.84 -9.28 2.47
N THR A 139 15.16 -8.14 3.06
CA THR A 139 15.55 -8.06 4.47
C THR A 139 14.33 -7.57 5.24
N ILE A 140 13.85 -8.39 6.17
CA ILE A 140 12.65 -8.11 6.94
C ILE A 140 13.05 -7.80 8.38
N ASN A 141 12.76 -6.60 8.83
CA ASN A 141 13.03 -6.16 10.19
C ASN A 141 11.72 -6.14 11.00
N THR A 142 11.62 -7.08 11.93
CA THR A 142 10.50 -7.19 12.88
C THR A 142 10.86 -6.65 14.26
N ALA A 143 12.12 -6.26 14.47
CA ALA A 143 12.60 -5.71 15.74
C ALA A 143 12.27 -4.22 15.82
N GLY A 144 11.36 -3.88 16.68
CA GLY A 144 10.91 -2.51 16.89
C GLY A 144 9.67 -2.15 16.05
N ASP A 145 9.14 -0.96 16.28
CA ASP A 145 8.04 -0.39 15.51
C ASP A 145 8.62 0.37 14.30
N SER A 146 8.59 -0.25 13.12
CA SER A 146 8.99 0.38 11.85
C SER A 146 7.84 1.15 11.21
N ARG A 147 6.73 1.32 11.92
CA ARG A 147 5.52 1.96 11.43
C ARG A 147 5.78 3.39 11.01
N LEU A 148 5.61 3.67 9.73
CA LEU A 148 5.56 5.02 9.22
C LEU A 148 4.20 5.66 9.57
N PRO A 149 4.16 6.98 9.84
CA PRO A 149 2.90 7.66 10.05
C PRO A 149 2.05 7.62 8.77
N ALA A 150 0.78 7.26 8.92
CA ALA A 150 -0.17 7.41 7.84
C ALA A 150 -0.32 8.89 7.48
N ARG A 151 -0.39 9.20 6.18
CA ARG A 151 -0.63 10.56 5.71
C ARG A 151 -2.06 10.99 6.08
N LYS A 152 -2.18 12.00 6.94
CA LYS A 152 -3.49 12.55 7.32
C LYS A 152 -4.08 13.31 6.14
N MET A 153 -5.30 12.93 5.73
CA MET A 153 -6.02 13.50 4.60
C MET A 153 -7.50 13.72 4.97
N ARG A 154 -8.14 14.70 4.32
CA ARG A 154 -9.59 14.83 4.29
C ARG A 154 -10.14 13.94 3.18
N VAL A 155 -11.41 13.55 3.26
CA VAL A 155 -12.05 12.72 2.23
C VAL A 155 -11.90 13.33 0.84
N ALA A 156 -12.17 14.63 0.69
CA ALA A 156 -12.07 15.37 -0.58
C ALA A 156 -10.66 15.43 -1.20
N GLU A 157 -9.62 15.13 -0.43
CA GLU A 157 -8.23 15.20 -0.89
C GLU A 157 -7.72 13.87 -1.47
N ILE A 158 -8.45 12.77 -1.21
CA ILE A 158 -8.05 11.43 -1.64
C ILE A 158 -8.38 11.26 -3.12
N GLY A 159 -7.38 10.91 -3.92
CA GLY A 159 -7.53 10.71 -5.35
C GLY A 159 -6.71 9.55 -5.89
N TYR A 160 -6.76 9.32 -7.20
CA TYR A 160 -6.01 8.25 -7.86
C TYR A 160 -4.48 8.45 -7.78
N ASP A 161 -4.02 9.68 -7.57
CA ASP A 161 -2.59 9.98 -7.34
C ASP A 161 -2.08 9.42 -6.00
N ASP A 162 -3.01 9.07 -5.10
CA ASP A 162 -2.72 8.49 -3.79
C ASP A 162 -2.75 6.96 -3.78
N MET A 163 -2.88 6.33 -4.96
CA MET A 163 -2.98 4.87 -5.10
C MET A 163 -1.86 4.16 -4.34
N MET A 164 -2.21 3.14 -3.56
CA MET A 164 -1.34 2.37 -2.66
C MET A 164 -0.73 3.19 -1.50
N CYS A 165 -1.02 4.48 -1.35
CA CYS A 165 -0.57 5.27 -0.20
C CYS A 165 -1.30 4.89 1.09
N TYR A 166 -0.56 4.90 2.20
CA TYR A 166 -1.09 4.70 3.54
C TYR A 166 -1.63 6.01 4.09
N VAL A 167 -2.94 6.06 4.29
CA VAL A 167 -3.65 7.28 4.67
C VAL A 167 -4.46 7.10 5.95
N ARG A 168 -4.70 8.21 6.63
CA ARG A 168 -5.57 8.35 7.80
C ARG A 168 -6.62 9.42 7.53
N VAL A 169 -7.87 9.06 7.77
CA VAL A 169 -9.02 9.97 7.69
C VAL A 169 -9.70 10.01 9.06
N ASP A 170 -9.74 11.18 9.67
CA ASP A 170 -10.35 11.39 10.99
C ASP A 170 -11.76 11.95 10.82
N GLY A 171 -12.64 11.65 11.78
CA GLY A 171 -13.93 12.29 11.91
C GLY A 171 -14.94 11.91 10.82
N VAL A 172 -14.96 10.64 10.43
CA VAL A 172 -15.95 10.12 9.49
C VAL A 172 -16.94 9.20 10.18
N GLN A 173 -18.16 9.13 9.67
CA GLN A 173 -19.24 8.28 10.15
C GLN A 173 -19.79 7.43 9.01
N LEU A 174 -20.29 6.25 9.34
CA LEU A 174 -21.06 5.45 8.38
C LEU A 174 -22.29 6.25 7.94
N VAL A 175 -22.62 6.22 6.64
CA VAL A 175 -23.82 6.91 6.15
C VAL A 175 -25.10 6.29 6.75
N ASP A 176 -26.11 7.10 7.00
CA ASP A 176 -27.34 6.68 7.72
C ASP A 176 -28.05 5.50 7.06
N GLU A 177 -28.00 5.43 5.72
CA GLU A 177 -28.60 4.35 4.94
C GLU A 177 -27.99 2.98 5.17
N GLU A 178 -26.76 2.94 5.71
CA GLU A 178 -26.02 1.72 6.00
C GLU A 178 -25.96 1.37 7.49
N HIS A 179 -26.62 2.14 8.36
CA HIS A 179 -26.68 1.84 9.80
C HIS A 179 -27.23 0.43 10.05
N GLY A 180 -26.60 -0.29 10.97
CA GLY A 180 -26.92 -1.69 11.27
C GLY A 180 -26.29 -2.71 10.30
N SER A 181 -25.53 -2.26 9.30
CA SER A 181 -24.83 -3.17 8.38
C SER A 181 -23.60 -3.82 9.01
N ALA A 182 -23.28 -5.02 8.53
CA ALA A 182 -21.96 -5.62 8.71
C ALA A 182 -20.99 -5.12 7.65
N TRP A 183 -19.69 -5.40 7.83
CA TRP A 183 -18.66 -5.01 6.85
C TRP A 183 -18.86 -5.63 5.48
N CYS A 184 -19.38 -6.88 5.41
CA CYS A 184 -19.73 -7.49 4.14
C CYS A 184 -21.22 -7.84 4.09
N ASP A 185 -21.76 -7.79 2.88
CA ASP A 185 -23.12 -8.24 2.58
C ASP A 185 -23.20 -9.77 2.69
N ALA A 186 -24.32 -10.28 3.19
CA ALA A 186 -24.50 -11.72 3.41
C ALA A 186 -24.34 -12.53 2.10
N GLU A 187 -24.74 -11.99 0.98
CA GLU A 187 -24.63 -12.61 -0.34
C GLU A 187 -23.16 -12.66 -0.81
N ALA A 188 -22.37 -11.63 -0.50
CA ALA A 188 -20.96 -11.55 -0.87
C ALA A 188 -20.10 -12.59 -0.16
N LEU A 189 -20.49 -13.02 1.06
CA LEU A 189 -19.70 -13.98 1.86
C LEU A 189 -19.46 -15.33 1.16
N TYR A 190 -20.31 -15.67 0.18
CA TYR A 190 -20.22 -16.93 -0.55
C TYR A 190 -19.61 -16.79 -1.95
N ALA A 191 -19.34 -15.56 -2.39
CA ALA A 191 -18.74 -15.31 -3.69
C ALA A 191 -17.22 -15.46 -3.64
N PRO A 192 -16.55 -15.92 -4.71
CA PRO A 192 -15.10 -16.01 -4.73
C PRO A 192 -14.47 -14.60 -4.85
N PHE A 193 -13.67 -14.20 -3.87
CA PHE A 193 -12.90 -12.95 -3.89
C PHE A 193 -13.73 -11.68 -4.15
N GLU A 194 -14.94 -11.63 -3.58
CA GLU A 194 -15.81 -10.45 -3.65
C GLU A 194 -15.50 -9.48 -2.51
N SER A 195 -15.71 -8.18 -2.75
CA SER A 195 -15.67 -7.16 -1.69
C SER A 195 -17.01 -6.48 -1.59
N SER A 196 -17.46 -6.22 -0.36
CA SER A 196 -18.56 -5.32 -0.09
C SER A 196 -18.06 -3.90 0.09
N LEU A 197 -18.89 -2.94 -0.29
CA LEU A 197 -18.58 -1.52 -0.16
C LEU A 197 -19.39 -0.91 0.99
N ARG A 198 -18.72 -0.03 1.76
CA ARG A 198 -19.37 0.77 2.81
C ARG A 198 -18.95 2.21 2.66
N HIS A 199 -19.88 3.11 2.93
CA HIS A 199 -19.70 4.53 2.68
C HIS A 199 -19.60 5.29 3.99
N PHE A 200 -18.51 6.03 4.14
CA PHE A 200 -18.25 6.88 5.29
C PHE A 200 -18.20 8.34 4.85
N THR A 201 -18.84 9.23 5.62
CA THR A 201 -18.90 10.66 5.29
C THR A 201 -18.28 11.51 6.40
N ASP A 202 -17.64 12.62 6.01
CA ASP A 202 -17.24 13.70 6.92
C ASP A 202 -18.28 14.82 7.00
N GLY A 203 -19.49 14.56 6.45
CA GLY A 203 -20.60 15.50 6.36
C GLY A 203 -20.61 16.34 5.06
N CYS A 204 -19.54 16.29 4.27
CA CYS A 204 -19.42 16.99 2.98
C CYS A 204 -19.14 16.01 1.84
N ASP A 205 -18.19 15.12 2.04
CA ASP A 205 -17.70 14.16 1.05
C ASP A 205 -17.86 12.73 1.57
N THR A 206 -17.81 11.76 0.66
CA THR A 206 -17.99 10.34 0.99
C THR A 206 -16.76 9.54 0.57
N LEU A 207 -16.24 8.74 1.51
CA LEU A 207 -15.17 7.77 1.32
C LEU A 207 -15.77 6.37 1.22
N THR A 208 -15.43 5.64 0.18
CA THR A 208 -15.83 4.24 0.04
C THR A 208 -14.75 3.32 0.63
N VAL A 209 -15.16 2.46 1.55
CA VAL A 209 -14.31 1.38 2.11
C VAL A 209 -14.70 0.06 1.48
N ALA A 210 -13.73 -0.65 0.90
CA ALA A 210 -13.93 -1.98 0.35
C ALA A 210 -13.38 -3.03 1.32
N THR A 211 -14.21 -3.98 1.71
CA THR A 211 -13.84 -5.08 2.61
C THR A 211 -14.00 -6.41 1.89
N MET A 212 -12.93 -7.21 1.83
CA MET A 212 -12.99 -8.55 1.24
C MET A 212 -13.89 -9.47 2.06
N ASN A 213 -14.69 -10.27 1.39
CA ASN A 213 -15.63 -11.20 2.02
C ASN A 213 -14.95 -12.30 2.88
N ARG A 214 -13.65 -12.48 2.74
CA ARG A 214 -12.83 -13.43 3.51
C ARG A 214 -12.23 -12.81 4.76
N CYS A 215 -12.35 -11.48 4.94
CA CYS A 215 -11.86 -10.81 6.13
C CYS A 215 -12.47 -11.40 7.38
N TYR A 216 -11.67 -11.59 8.42
CA TYR A 216 -12.16 -12.15 9.66
C TYR A 216 -13.23 -11.29 10.35
N TYR A 217 -13.28 -10.00 10.05
CA TYR A 217 -14.29 -9.07 10.57
C TYR A 217 -15.47 -8.85 9.59
N ALA A 218 -15.54 -9.59 8.48
CA ALA A 218 -16.54 -9.41 7.43
C ALA A 218 -18.00 -9.40 7.94
N THR A 219 -18.29 -10.20 8.98
CA THR A 219 -19.64 -10.31 9.57
C THR A 219 -19.85 -9.46 10.81
N GLU A 220 -18.84 -8.69 11.25
CA GLU A 220 -18.98 -7.82 12.39
C GLU A 220 -19.80 -6.57 12.06
N PRO A 221 -20.63 -6.07 12.99
CA PRO A 221 -21.37 -4.84 12.80
C PRO A 221 -20.41 -3.65 12.75
N ILE A 222 -20.73 -2.68 11.88
CA ILE A 222 -19.98 -1.43 11.80
C ILE A 222 -20.43 -0.47 12.91
N MET A 223 -19.49 0.24 13.50
CA MET A 223 -19.78 1.31 14.46
C MET A 223 -20.44 2.50 13.75
N GLU A 224 -21.50 3.04 14.35
CA GLU A 224 -22.24 4.20 13.84
C GLU A 224 -21.70 5.53 14.37
N ASP A 225 -20.83 5.49 15.39
CA ASP A 225 -20.15 6.65 15.93
C ASP A 225 -19.10 7.20 14.98
N GLU A 226 -18.68 8.47 15.21
CA GLU A 226 -17.55 9.08 14.52
C GLU A 226 -16.27 8.29 14.77
N VAL A 227 -15.59 7.91 13.70
CA VAL A 227 -14.39 7.07 13.72
C VAL A 227 -13.22 7.69 12.96
N THR A 228 -12.04 7.16 13.23
CA THR A 228 -10.84 7.36 12.40
C THR A 228 -10.61 6.10 11.58
N LEU A 229 -10.47 6.26 10.27
CA LEU A 229 -10.10 5.19 9.36
C LEU A 229 -8.62 5.29 8.98
N MET A 230 -7.93 4.16 8.98
CA MET A 230 -6.56 4.06 8.49
C MET A 230 -6.45 2.87 7.54
N GLY A 231 -5.87 3.13 6.38
CA GLY A 231 -5.81 2.11 5.35
C GLY A 231 -5.01 2.55 4.14
N VAL A 232 -5.07 1.73 3.13
CA VAL A 232 -4.43 1.95 1.83
C VAL A 232 -5.46 2.40 0.82
N VAL A 233 -5.17 3.47 0.08
CA VAL A 233 -5.97 3.88 -1.06
C VAL A 233 -5.82 2.84 -2.17
N ASP A 234 -6.94 2.34 -2.65
CA ASP A 234 -7.00 1.24 -3.62
C ASP A 234 -8.07 1.50 -4.69
N SER A 235 -8.18 0.61 -5.65
CA SER A 235 -9.29 0.60 -6.59
C SER A 235 -10.00 -0.75 -6.60
N TYR A 236 -11.32 -0.69 -6.71
CA TYR A 236 -12.17 -1.87 -6.86
C TYR A 236 -13.16 -1.65 -7.99
N HIS A 237 -13.11 -2.51 -9.02
CA HIS A 237 -13.86 -2.36 -10.28
C HIS A 237 -13.65 -1.01 -10.99
N GLY A 238 -12.52 -0.35 -10.74
CA GLY A 238 -12.18 0.96 -11.31
C GLY A 238 -12.55 2.14 -10.41
N ASP A 239 -13.35 1.94 -9.38
CA ASP A 239 -13.69 2.97 -8.40
C ASP A 239 -12.62 3.10 -7.31
N LEU A 240 -12.42 4.33 -6.84
CA LEU A 240 -11.50 4.63 -5.75
C LEU A 240 -12.08 4.14 -4.42
N VAL A 241 -11.30 3.38 -3.67
CA VAL A 241 -11.69 2.84 -2.38
C VAL A 241 -10.55 2.93 -1.36
N MET A 242 -10.86 2.74 -0.10
CA MET A 242 -9.88 2.46 0.95
C MET A 242 -9.99 1.00 1.38
N ARG A 243 -8.84 0.33 1.58
CA ARG A 243 -8.77 -0.95 2.30
C ARG A 243 -8.16 -0.73 3.67
N LEU A 244 -8.79 -1.22 4.71
CA LEU A 244 -8.33 -1.02 6.07
C LEU A 244 -7.06 -1.82 6.36
N SER A 245 -6.07 -1.16 6.95
CA SER A 245 -4.81 -1.79 7.37
C SER A 245 -4.92 -2.47 8.73
N ASP A 246 -5.81 -1.97 9.61
CA ASP A 246 -6.03 -2.51 10.94
C ASP A 246 -7.48 -2.21 11.40
N CYS A 247 -8.24 -3.24 11.72
CA CYS A 247 -9.61 -3.11 12.21
C CYS A 247 -9.72 -2.56 13.64
N LYS A 248 -8.61 -2.50 14.39
CA LYS A 248 -8.59 -1.93 15.75
C LYS A 248 -8.56 -0.41 15.78
N ILE A 249 -8.52 0.23 14.62
CA ILE A 249 -8.35 1.68 14.48
C ILE A 249 -9.69 2.43 14.54
N PHE A 250 -10.76 1.76 14.89
CA PHE A 250 -12.00 2.43 15.26
C PHE A 250 -11.87 2.99 16.68
N ILE A 251 -11.06 4.02 16.83
CA ILE A 251 -11.03 4.81 18.07
C ILE A 251 -12.05 5.91 17.89
N PRO A 252 -13.13 5.95 18.68
CA PRO A 252 -14.01 7.11 18.72
C PRO A 252 -13.14 8.34 18.95
N ALA A 253 -13.41 9.43 18.24
CA ALA A 253 -12.73 10.69 18.49
C ALA A 253 -12.89 11.03 19.97
N THR A 254 -11.84 10.92 20.74
CA THR A 254 -11.85 11.35 22.15
C THR A 254 -11.87 12.87 22.17
N ASN A 255 -12.99 13.42 22.64
CA ASN A 255 -13.14 14.84 22.96
C ASN A 255 -12.08 15.32 23.97
#